data_db784b2be45fa155e3ac86cb4daab6b7
#
_entry.id   db784b2be45fa155e3ac86cb4daab6b7
#
_cell.length_a   1.000
_cell.length_b   1.000
_cell.length_c   1.000
_cell.angle_alpha   90.00
_cell.angle_beta   90.00
_cell.angle_gamma   90.00
#
_symmetry.space_group_name_H-M   'P 1'
#
loop_
_entity.id
_entity.type
_entity.pdbx_description
1 polymer ?
#
loop_
_entity_poly.entity_id
_entity_poly.type
_entity_poly.pdbx_seq_one_letter_code
_entity_poly.pdbx_strand_id
1 'polypeptide(L)'
;MEQDKMQKIVALCKRRGFVFPSSELYGGFAAVYDYGPYGVELAKNIRNTWWKAMVQDNENIVGLDSSIFMHPKIWEASGHTSGFSDPLTECKECHARSRVDHLLESVGVAADEKMSAEEIDDLFAKNADKLKCPNCGKNNFTEVKKFNQLVQSNLGNFTDDWAKEPTYLRGETAQGIYVNFKNVLDSARVRIPFGIAQIGKAFRNEITARQFIFRKREFEQMEMQYFVKPEEMMSVYDEWKEKRWQYYLDLGFKEENLRWHKHENLVFYAKEAYDIEYNFPFGFKELEGVHARGDYDLTSHSKASGVDLSYMDPNTNEKYMPNIVETSVGVDRTFLAVLTESYTEEGSDEQARVVLKLPYQLAPIKVAVFPLLRNKPALVEKAHEVFTALKKEFMCEFDDNGNVGKRYRRQDEIGTLFCVTIDFDTLEGGEDGAKDTVTVRNRDTMKQERVAIGELQAYLNDRLTK
;
A
#
# COMPACT_ATOMS: atom_id res chain seq x y z
N MET A 1 -24.80 -3.98 3.90
CA MET A 1 -24.15 -2.68 4.24
C MET A 1 -22.67 -2.65 3.87
N GLU A 2 -21.85 -3.60 4.24
CA GLU A 2 -20.39 -3.57 3.97
C GLU A 2 -20.02 -3.77 2.51
N GLN A 3 -20.63 -4.69 1.78
CA GLN A 3 -20.46 -4.81 0.32
C GLN A 3 -20.87 -3.55 -0.44
N ASP A 4 -21.85 -2.81 0.05
CA ASP A 4 -22.28 -1.53 -0.51
C ASP A 4 -21.18 -0.46 -0.34
N LYS A 5 -20.53 -0.39 0.83
CA LYS A 5 -19.41 0.55 1.07
C LYS A 5 -18.25 0.31 0.09
N MET A 6 -17.87 -0.94 -0.16
CA MET A 6 -16.81 -1.25 -1.13
C MET A 6 -17.16 -0.81 -2.54
N GLN A 7 -18.40 -1.06 -2.99
CA GLN A 7 -18.86 -0.63 -4.31
C GLN A 7 -18.84 0.90 -4.44
N LYS A 8 -19.25 1.62 -3.39
CA LYS A 8 -19.23 3.10 -3.34
C LYS A 8 -17.79 3.63 -3.43
N ILE A 9 -16.83 3.04 -2.71
CA ILE A 9 -15.41 3.40 -2.77
C ILE A 9 -14.87 3.17 -4.19
N VAL A 10 -15.11 2.01 -4.80
CA VAL A 10 -14.68 1.70 -6.16
C VAL A 10 -15.26 2.70 -7.17
N ALA A 11 -16.56 2.99 -7.06
CA ALA A 11 -17.22 3.97 -7.92
C ALA A 11 -16.63 5.39 -7.74
N LEU A 12 -16.34 5.78 -6.50
CA LEU A 12 -15.68 7.06 -6.20
C LEU A 12 -14.28 7.12 -6.82
N CYS A 13 -13.49 6.04 -6.65
CA CYS A 13 -12.14 5.94 -7.21
C CYS A 13 -12.14 6.13 -8.73
N LYS A 14 -13.04 5.46 -9.44
CA LYS A 14 -13.15 5.59 -10.90
C LYS A 14 -13.64 6.98 -11.29
N ARG A 15 -14.70 7.48 -10.67
CA ARG A 15 -15.30 8.80 -10.98
C ARG A 15 -14.35 9.95 -10.72
N ARG A 16 -13.52 9.87 -9.67
CA ARG A 16 -12.61 10.94 -9.26
C ARG A 16 -11.18 10.76 -9.71
N GLY A 17 -10.85 9.68 -10.41
CA GLY A 17 -9.51 9.49 -10.93
C GLY A 17 -8.48 9.12 -9.85
N PHE A 18 -8.88 8.27 -8.91
CA PHE A 18 -7.95 7.63 -7.99
C PHE A 18 -7.36 6.36 -8.58
N VAL A 19 -8.21 5.45 -9.04
CA VAL A 19 -7.79 4.15 -9.55
C VAL A 19 -8.63 3.78 -10.76
N PHE A 20 -7.95 3.26 -11.79
CA PHE A 20 -8.56 2.72 -13.01
C PHE A 20 -8.15 1.26 -13.21
N PRO A 21 -8.99 0.40 -13.79
CA PRO A 21 -8.53 -0.87 -14.33
C PRO A 21 -7.44 -0.63 -15.38
N SER A 22 -6.31 -1.32 -15.27
CA SER A 22 -5.25 -1.15 -16.27
C SER A 22 -5.68 -1.68 -17.62
N SER A 23 -5.26 -1.00 -18.69
CA SER A 23 -5.54 -1.39 -20.07
C SER A 23 -7.04 -1.50 -20.40
N GLU A 24 -7.89 -0.70 -19.76
CA GLU A 24 -9.37 -0.76 -19.94
C GLU A 24 -9.78 -0.61 -21.41
N LEU A 25 -9.00 0.14 -22.21
CA LEU A 25 -9.23 0.32 -23.65
C LEU A 25 -9.22 -1.01 -24.42
N TYR A 26 -8.48 -2.00 -23.91
CA TYR A 26 -8.37 -3.34 -24.52
C TYR A 26 -9.16 -4.41 -23.73
N GLY A 27 -10.13 -4.01 -22.92
CA GLY A 27 -10.93 -4.93 -22.11
C GLY A 27 -10.41 -5.15 -20.68
N GLY A 28 -9.32 -4.47 -20.32
CA GLY A 28 -8.71 -4.58 -19.01
C GLY A 28 -7.77 -5.76 -18.83
N PHE A 29 -6.98 -5.73 -17.77
CA PHE A 29 -6.10 -6.83 -17.37
C PHE A 29 -6.35 -7.19 -15.91
N ALA A 30 -6.70 -8.44 -15.65
CA ALA A 30 -7.15 -8.88 -14.34
C ALA A 30 -6.09 -8.67 -13.25
N ALA A 31 -6.50 -8.09 -12.11
CA ALA A 31 -5.65 -7.77 -10.97
C ALA A 31 -4.49 -6.80 -11.26
N VAL A 32 -4.63 -5.97 -12.29
CA VAL A 32 -3.70 -4.88 -12.58
C VAL A 32 -4.50 -3.58 -12.65
N TYR A 33 -3.99 -2.55 -11.97
CA TYR A 33 -4.65 -1.26 -11.83
C TYR A 33 -3.66 -0.12 -12.01
N ASP A 34 -4.15 0.98 -12.56
CA ASP A 34 -3.41 2.22 -12.74
C ASP A 34 -3.88 3.25 -11.72
N TYR A 35 -2.95 4.01 -11.12
CA TYR A 35 -3.31 5.16 -10.33
C TYR A 35 -3.56 6.38 -11.23
N GLY A 36 -4.73 6.98 -11.10
CA GLY A 36 -5.07 8.22 -11.77
C GLY A 36 -4.45 9.45 -11.08
N PRO A 37 -4.80 10.68 -11.54
CA PRO A 37 -4.15 11.91 -11.07
C PRO A 37 -4.20 12.14 -9.56
N TYR A 38 -5.33 11.84 -8.90
CA TYR A 38 -5.42 11.94 -7.43
C TYR A 38 -4.88 10.69 -6.73
N GLY A 39 -4.95 9.54 -7.39
CA GLY A 39 -4.42 8.30 -6.86
C GLY A 39 -2.90 8.32 -6.73
N VAL A 40 -2.19 8.82 -7.73
CA VAL A 40 -0.72 8.90 -7.70
C VAL A 40 -0.23 9.84 -6.59
N GLU A 41 -0.93 10.95 -6.33
CA GLU A 41 -0.57 11.87 -5.25
C GLU A 41 -0.87 11.27 -3.87
N LEU A 42 -2.01 10.58 -3.69
CA LEU A 42 -2.30 9.86 -2.45
C LEU A 42 -1.26 8.76 -2.19
N ALA A 43 -0.94 7.94 -3.20
CA ALA A 43 0.06 6.89 -3.07
C ALA A 43 1.47 7.44 -2.76
N LYS A 44 1.84 8.58 -3.38
CA LYS A 44 3.09 9.29 -3.09
C LYS A 44 3.12 9.80 -1.64
N ASN A 45 2.02 10.37 -1.16
CA ASN A 45 1.91 10.85 0.21
C ASN A 45 2.00 9.69 1.23
N ILE A 46 1.38 8.52 0.94
CA ILE A 46 1.52 7.31 1.76
C ILE A 46 2.99 6.89 1.85
N ARG A 47 3.69 6.80 0.71
CA ARG A 47 5.13 6.47 0.68
C ARG A 47 5.97 7.46 1.47
N ASN A 48 5.73 8.74 1.28
CA ASN A 48 6.48 9.80 1.96
C ASN A 48 6.26 9.76 3.48
N THR A 49 5.04 9.55 3.92
CA THR A 49 4.69 9.45 5.35
C THR A 49 5.34 8.22 5.98
N TRP A 50 5.29 7.07 5.28
CA TRP A 50 5.96 5.86 5.74
C TRP A 50 7.48 6.03 5.76
N TRP A 51 8.07 6.61 4.70
CA TRP A 51 9.51 6.85 4.62
C TRP A 51 10.01 7.79 5.71
N LYS A 52 9.23 8.82 6.00
CA LYS A 52 9.53 9.72 7.10
C LYS A 52 9.56 8.96 8.42
N ALA A 53 8.48 8.26 8.76
CA ALA A 53 8.36 7.53 10.03
C ALA A 53 9.38 6.38 10.15
N MET A 54 9.75 5.74 9.02
CA MET A 54 10.65 4.59 9.04
C MET A 54 12.12 4.98 8.96
N VAL A 55 12.49 5.91 8.08
CA VAL A 55 13.89 6.23 7.80
C VAL A 55 14.31 7.55 8.43
N GLN A 56 13.51 8.60 8.24
CA GLN A 56 13.90 9.96 8.65
C GLN A 56 13.87 10.16 10.16
N ASP A 57 12.89 9.55 10.83
CA ASP A 57 12.67 9.69 12.27
C ASP A 57 13.47 8.66 13.10
N ASN A 58 14.29 7.79 12.44
CA ASN A 58 15.16 6.83 13.10
C ASN A 58 16.63 7.04 12.69
N GLU A 59 17.54 7.14 13.67
CA GLU A 59 18.96 7.40 13.44
C GLU A 59 19.72 6.24 12.79
N ASN A 60 19.21 5.02 12.95
CA ASN A 60 19.87 3.78 12.57
C ASN A 60 19.13 3.00 11.49
N ILE A 61 18.32 3.67 10.66
CA ILE A 61 17.70 3.06 9.50
C ILE A 61 18.14 3.82 8.24
N VAL A 62 18.60 3.07 7.25
CA VAL A 62 19.05 3.60 5.97
C VAL A 62 18.18 3.08 4.83
N GLY A 63 18.12 3.84 3.74
CA GLY A 63 17.36 3.48 2.56
C GLY A 63 18.15 2.64 1.57
N LEU A 64 17.47 1.79 0.84
CA LEU A 64 17.97 1.02 -0.30
C LEU A 64 16.91 1.03 -1.41
N ASP A 65 17.36 1.02 -2.66
CA ASP A 65 16.51 0.70 -3.83
C ASP A 65 17.22 -0.36 -4.66
N SER A 66 16.89 -1.63 -4.42
CA SER A 66 17.45 -2.77 -5.16
C SER A 66 16.70 -2.97 -6.48
N SER A 67 17.39 -3.54 -7.46
CA SER A 67 16.82 -3.82 -8.78
C SER A 67 15.66 -4.82 -8.73
N ILE A 68 14.69 -4.66 -9.62
CA ILE A 68 13.59 -5.64 -9.82
C ILE A 68 14.15 -6.94 -10.38
N PHE A 69 15.02 -6.85 -11.40
CA PHE A 69 15.74 -8.00 -11.94
C PHE A 69 16.92 -8.33 -11.05
N MET A 70 16.91 -9.54 -10.51
CA MET A 70 17.99 -10.07 -9.68
C MET A 70 18.44 -11.41 -10.22
N HIS A 71 19.65 -11.83 -9.84
CA HIS A 71 20.19 -13.11 -10.29
C HIS A 71 19.27 -14.28 -9.85
N PRO A 72 18.91 -15.24 -10.74
CA PRO A 72 17.96 -16.33 -10.44
C PRO A 72 18.30 -17.13 -9.17
N LYS A 73 19.59 -17.31 -8.86
CA LYS A 73 20.04 -17.99 -7.64
C LYS A 73 19.57 -17.36 -6.33
N ILE A 74 19.18 -16.08 -6.34
CA ILE A 74 18.58 -15.41 -5.17
C ILE A 74 17.27 -16.10 -4.81
N TRP A 75 16.45 -16.37 -5.82
CA TRP A 75 15.14 -17.00 -5.66
C TRP A 75 15.24 -18.49 -5.34
N GLU A 76 16.32 -19.15 -5.77
CA GLU A 76 16.65 -20.52 -5.38
C GLU A 76 17.10 -20.56 -3.92
N ALA A 77 18.03 -19.70 -3.53
CA ALA A 77 18.58 -19.64 -2.18
C ALA A 77 17.52 -19.30 -1.12
N SER A 78 16.60 -18.41 -1.44
CA SER A 78 15.47 -18.02 -0.57
C SER A 78 14.31 -19.04 -0.57
N GLY A 79 14.35 -20.07 -1.45
CA GLY A 79 13.31 -21.09 -1.55
C GLY A 79 12.10 -20.71 -2.39
N HIS A 80 12.06 -19.51 -2.99
CA HIS A 80 10.91 -19.05 -3.79
C HIS A 80 10.66 -19.87 -5.05
N THR A 81 11.69 -20.45 -5.65
CA THR A 81 11.53 -21.30 -6.84
C THR A 81 10.84 -22.61 -6.53
N SER A 82 10.99 -23.14 -5.33
CA SER A 82 10.47 -24.46 -4.90
C SER A 82 9.23 -24.37 -4.02
N GLY A 83 9.13 -23.37 -3.13
CA GLY A 83 8.11 -23.27 -2.09
C GLY A 83 7.05 -22.19 -2.31
N PHE A 84 7.31 -21.20 -3.17
CA PHE A 84 6.38 -20.10 -3.41
C PHE A 84 5.33 -20.48 -4.46
N SER A 85 4.47 -21.43 -4.11
CA SER A 85 3.46 -21.97 -5.03
C SER A 85 2.14 -22.22 -4.34
N ASP A 86 1.04 -21.91 -5.05
CA ASP A 86 -0.33 -22.24 -4.63
C ASP A 86 -0.77 -23.58 -5.24
N PRO A 87 -1.51 -24.42 -4.47
CA PRO A 87 -2.19 -25.59 -5.01
C PRO A 87 -3.45 -25.14 -5.75
N LEU A 88 -3.50 -25.38 -7.06
CA LEU A 88 -4.59 -24.94 -7.92
C LEU A 88 -5.28 -26.08 -8.63
N THR A 89 -6.58 -25.92 -8.83
CA THR A 89 -7.39 -26.73 -9.73
C THR A 89 -8.20 -25.84 -10.68
N GLU A 90 -8.56 -26.37 -11.84
CA GLU A 90 -9.40 -25.72 -12.84
C GLU A 90 -10.74 -26.45 -12.96
N CYS A 91 -11.83 -25.71 -12.99
CA CYS A 91 -13.14 -26.27 -13.27
C CYS A 91 -13.21 -26.63 -14.76
N LYS A 92 -13.45 -27.90 -15.09
CA LYS A 92 -13.53 -28.38 -16.50
C LYS A 92 -14.75 -27.84 -17.28
N GLU A 93 -15.75 -27.29 -16.57
CA GLU A 93 -16.96 -26.76 -17.19
C GLU A 93 -16.85 -25.27 -17.57
N CYS A 94 -16.25 -24.47 -16.72
CA CYS A 94 -16.18 -23.01 -16.94
C CYS A 94 -14.77 -22.44 -16.97
N HIS A 95 -13.76 -23.30 -16.89
CA HIS A 95 -12.33 -22.95 -16.88
C HIS A 95 -11.91 -21.98 -15.78
N ALA A 96 -12.75 -21.79 -14.76
CA ALA A 96 -12.39 -21.00 -13.59
C ALA A 96 -11.34 -21.75 -12.76
N ARG A 97 -10.25 -21.07 -12.43
CA ARG A 97 -9.21 -21.59 -11.54
C ARG A 97 -9.50 -21.22 -10.11
N SER A 98 -9.23 -22.15 -9.20
CA SER A 98 -9.45 -21.97 -7.76
C SER A 98 -8.28 -22.53 -6.97
N ARG A 99 -7.93 -21.88 -5.86
CA ARG A 99 -7.03 -22.46 -4.86
C ARG A 99 -7.73 -23.60 -4.17
N VAL A 100 -7.03 -24.70 -4.04
CA VAL A 100 -7.59 -25.93 -3.47
C VAL A 100 -7.86 -25.80 -1.98
N ASP A 101 -6.96 -25.13 -1.24
CA ASP A 101 -7.14 -24.82 0.17
C ASP A 101 -8.45 -24.04 0.43
N HIS A 102 -8.71 -22.98 -0.34
CA HIS A 102 -9.97 -22.22 -0.23
C HIS A 102 -11.22 -23.05 -0.59
N LEU A 103 -11.10 -23.99 -1.54
CA LEU A 103 -12.21 -24.89 -1.85
C LEU A 103 -12.48 -25.85 -0.69
N LEU A 104 -11.43 -26.40 -0.08
CA LEU A 104 -11.54 -27.28 1.08
C LEU A 104 -12.12 -26.54 2.30
N GLU A 105 -11.64 -25.34 2.59
CA GLU A 105 -12.20 -24.49 3.65
C GLU A 105 -13.70 -24.21 3.45
N SER A 106 -14.15 -24.01 2.20
CA SER A 106 -15.56 -23.75 1.89
C SER A 106 -16.49 -24.89 2.29
N VAL A 107 -15.96 -26.10 2.48
CA VAL A 107 -16.70 -27.30 2.92
C VAL A 107 -16.29 -27.75 4.34
N GLY A 108 -15.60 -26.88 5.09
CA GLY A 108 -15.24 -27.11 6.50
C GLY A 108 -14.03 -28.04 6.70
N VAL A 109 -13.22 -28.24 5.66
CA VAL A 109 -11.98 -29.02 5.72
C VAL A 109 -10.82 -28.05 5.87
N ALA A 110 -10.10 -28.09 6.98
CA ALA A 110 -8.90 -27.32 7.17
C ALA A 110 -7.80 -27.80 6.21
N ALA A 111 -7.30 -26.90 5.40
CA ALA A 111 -6.13 -27.12 4.54
C ALA A 111 -5.09 -26.08 4.87
N ASP A 112 -3.93 -26.51 5.32
CA ASP A 112 -2.81 -25.64 5.68
C ASP A 112 -1.90 -25.44 4.46
N GLU A 113 -1.42 -24.23 4.25
CA GLU A 113 -0.43 -23.89 3.21
C GLU A 113 0.90 -24.69 3.36
N LYS A 114 1.13 -25.31 4.53
CA LYS A 114 2.31 -26.16 4.80
C LYS A 114 2.12 -27.61 4.42
N MET A 115 0.91 -28.03 4.10
CA MET A 115 0.67 -29.38 3.65
C MET A 115 1.45 -29.67 2.38
N SER A 116 2.02 -30.88 2.29
CA SER A 116 2.61 -31.33 1.05
C SER A 116 1.57 -31.38 -0.07
N ALA A 117 2.03 -31.30 -1.31
CA ALA A 117 1.12 -31.42 -2.45
C ALA A 117 0.31 -32.72 -2.40
N GLU A 118 0.92 -33.81 -1.96
CA GLU A 118 0.30 -35.13 -1.83
C GLU A 118 -0.81 -35.13 -0.78
N GLU A 119 -0.60 -34.47 0.36
CA GLU A 119 -1.62 -34.32 1.41
C GLU A 119 -2.80 -33.48 0.93
N ILE A 120 -2.54 -32.39 0.20
CA ILE A 120 -3.58 -31.54 -0.37
C ILE A 120 -4.34 -32.26 -1.47
N ASP A 121 -3.66 -33.01 -2.35
CA ASP A 121 -4.28 -33.83 -3.38
C ASP A 121 -5.18 -34.92 -2.77
N ASP A 122 -4.72 -35.55 -1.71
CA ASP A 122 -5.48 -36.56 -0.97
C ASP A 122 -6.73 -35.97 -0.32
N LEU A 123 -6.62 -34.81 0.32
CA LEU A 123 -7.77 -34.11 0.91
C LEU A 123 -8.76 -33.66 -0.16
N PHE A 124 -8.25 -33.17 -1.28
CA PHE A 124 -9.06 -32.74 -2.40
C PHE A 124 -9.84 -33.91 -2.99
N ALA A 125 -9.16 -35.04 -3.25
CA ALA A 125 -9.78 -36.26 -3.77
C ALA A 125 -10.85 -36.84 -2.83
N LYS A 126 -10.58 -36.89 -1.50
CA LYS A 126 -11.50 -37.38 -0.48
C LYS A 126 -12.78 -36.51 -0.33
N ASN A 127 -12.73 -35.26 -0.71
CA ASN A 127 -13.85 -34.34 -0.58
C ASN A 127 -14.43 -33.90 -1.93
N ALA A 128 -14.01 -34.48 -3.04
CA ALA A 128 -14.38 -34.09 -4.41
C ALA A 128 -15.89 -33.94 -4.61
N ASP A 129 -16.68 -34.84 -4.03
CA ASP A 129 -18.15 -34.83 -4.15
C ASP A 129 -18.83 -33.62 -3.46
N LYS A 130 -18.16 -33.01 -2.47
CA LYS A 130 -18.67 -31.87 -1.70
C LYS A 130 -18.24 -30.52 -2.32
N LEU A 131 -17.13 -30.54 -3.05
CA LEU A 131 -16.54 -29.32 -3.60
C LEU A 131 -17.38 -28.79 -4.77
N LYS A 132 -17.58 -27.49 -4.80
CA LYS A 132 -18.32 -26.83 -5.87
C LYS A 132 -17.50 -25.65 -6.43
N CYS A 133 -17.49 -25.53 -7.74
CA CYS A 133 -16.89 -24.38 -8.40
C CYS A 133 -17.61 -23.09 -7.97
N PRO A 134 -16.89 -22.10 -7.41
CA PRO A 134 -17.51 -20.86 -6.96
C PRO A 134 -18.09 -20.02 -8.11
N ASN A 135 -17.72 -20.32 -9.36
CA ASN A 135 -18.20 -19.61 -10.54
C ASN A 135 -19.47 -20.23 -11.16
N CYS A 136 -19.49 -21.55 -11.34
CA CYS A 136 -20.60 -22.22 -12.04
C CYS A 136 -21.36 -23.27 -11.18
N GLY A 137 -20.93 -23.50 -9.94
CA GLY A 137 -21.56 -24.45 -9.02
C GLY A 137 -21.34 -25.93 -9.33
N LYS A 138 -20.63 -26.28 -10.40
CA LYS A 138 -20.32 -27.67 -10.77
C LYS A 138 -19.16 -28.22 -9.95
N ASN A 139 -19.05 -29.55 -9.85
CA ASN A 139 -18.00 -30.25 -9.10
C ASN A 139 -17.00 -31.00 -10.00
N ASN A 140 -16.81 -30.57 -11.23
CA ASN A 140 -15.93 -31.21 -12.19
C ASN A 140 -14.60 -30.45 -12.31
N PHE A 141 -13.57 -30.91 -11.60
CA PHE A 141 -12.28 -30.25 -11.50
C PHE A 141 -11.17 -31.07 -12.19
N THR A 142 -10.07 -30.39 -12.52
CA THR A 142 -8.81 -31.03 -12.92
C THR A 142 -8.06 -31.53 -11.70
N GLU A 143 -7.01 -32.31 -11.93
CA GLU A 143 -6.00 -32.61 -10.90
C GLU A 143 -5.40 -31.31 -10.33
N VAL A 144 -4.98 -31.38 -9.07
CA VAL A 144 -4.30 -30.25 -8.43
C VAL A 144 -2.93 -30.06 -9.06
N LYS A 145 -2.57 -28.82 -9.34
CA LYS A 145 -1.26 -28.44 -9.87
C LYS A 145 -0.64 -27.38 -9.00
N LYS A 146 0.64 -27.50 -8.71
CA LYS A 146 1.43 -26.43 -8.09
C LYS A 146 1.62 -25.31 -9.08
N PHE A 147 1.28 -24.11 -8.66
CA PHE A 147 1.42 -22.91 -9.46
C PHE A 147 2.37 -21.94 -8.78
N ASN A 148 3.56 -21.76 -9.34
CA ASN A 148 4.53 -20.83 -8.78
C ASN A 148 4.06 -19.39 -8.96
N GLN A 149 4.10 -18.62 -7.88
CA GLN A 149 3.69 -17.22 -7.86
C GLN A 149 4.75 -16.27 -8.43
N LEU A 150 6.02 -16.69 -8.56
CA LEU A 150 7.03 -15.90 -9.24
C LEU A 150 6.66 -15.68 -10.71
N VAL A 151 6.69 -14.42 -11.14
CA VAL A 151 6.51 -14.07 -12.54
C VAL A 151 7.82 -14.30 -13.28
N GLN A 152 7.85 -15.33 -14.12
CA GLN A 152 9.00 -15.63 -14.96
C GLN A 152 9.05 -14.69 -16.16
N SER A 153 10.26 -14.25 -16.51
CA SER A 153 10.57 -13.47 -17.69
C SER A 153 11.85 -14.01 -18.34
N ASN A 154 12.26 -13.44 -19.45
CA ASN A 154 13.48 -13.82 -20.15
C ASN A 154 14.28 -12.56 -20.50
N LEU A 155 15.58 -12.59 -20.21
CA LEU A 155 16.53 -11.56 -20.61
C LEU A 155 17.53 -12.18 -21.60
N GLY A 156 17.80 -11.50 -22.71
CA GLY A 156 18.72 -11.96 -23.74
C GLY A 156 17.98 -12.59 -24.94
N ASN A 157 18.23 -12.09 -26.14
CA ASN A 157 17.42 -12.36 -27.32
C ASN A 157 18.18 -13.06 -28.46
N PHE A 158 19.38 -13.61 -28.22
CA PHE A 158 20.24 -14.08 -29.29
C PHE A 158 20.30 -15.60 -29.48
N THR A 159 19.48 -16.36 -28.71
CA THR A 159 19.43 -17.82 -28.87
C THR A 159 18.00 -18.32 -29.00
N ASP A 160 17.76 -19.31 -29.86
CA ASP A 160 16.48 -20.03 -29.98
C ASP A 160 16.09 -20.76 -28.66
N ASP A 161 16.99 -20.79 -27.68
CA ASP A 161 16.85 -21.46 -26.36
C ASP A 161 16.57 -20.48 -25.21
N TRP A 162 15.89 -19.39 -25.47
CA TRP A 162 15.52 -18.38 -24.47
C TRP A 162 14.77 -18.90 -23.22
N ALA A 163 14.24 -20.13 -23.29
CA ALA A 163 13.64 -20.82 -22.15
C ALA A 163 14.66 -21.42 -21.17
N LYS A 164 15.96 -21.46 -21.53
CA LYS A 164 17.01 -22.13 -20.71
C LYS A 164 17.60 -21.25 -19.62
N GLU A 165 17.47 -19.93 -19.72
CA GLU A 165 17.94 -18.98 -18.69
C GLU A 165 16.78 -18.18 -18.13
N PRO A 166 15.93 -18.78 -17.27
CA PRO A 166 14.80 -18.08 -16.69
C PRO A 166 15.30 -16.96 -15.78
N THR A 167 14.74 -15.77 -15.95
CA THR A 167 14.82 -14.71 -14.96
C THR A 167 13.45 -14.51 -14.34
N TYR A 168 13.40 -13.81 -13.20
CA TYR A 168 12.16 -13.56 -12.47
C TYR A 168 12.01 -12.08 -12.17
N LEU A 169 10.77 -11.59 -12.24
CA LEU A 169 10.42 -10.36 -11.58
C LEU A 169 10.34 -10.64 -10.07
N ARG A 170 10.91 -9.78 -9.24
CA ARG A 170 10.93 -10.02 -7.79
C ARG A 170 9.52 -10.19 -7.20
N GLY A 171 9.34 -11.25 -6.40
CA GLY A 171 8.09 -11.53 -5.69
C GLY A 171 7.93 -10.73 -4.39
N GLU A 172 9.06 -10.13 -3.91
CA GLU A 172 9.14 -9.31 -2.70
C GLU A 172 10.39 -8.42 -2.74
N THR A 173 10.43 -7.40 -1.90
CA THR A 173 11.58 -6.48 -1.80
C THR A 173 12.65 -6.95 -0.81
N ALA A 174 12.31 -7.83 0.14
CA ALA A 174 13.20 -8.30 1.20
C ALA A 174 14.51 -8.90 0.70
N GLN A 175 14.45 -9.75 -0.33
CA GLN A 175 15.62 -10.45 -0.85
C GLN A 175 16.69 -9.49 -1.37
N GLY A 176 16.26 -8.38 -1.97
CA GLY A 176 17.16 -7.32 -2.39
C GLY A 176 17.90 -6.65 -1.22
N ILE A 177 17.27 -6.57 -0.06
CA ILE A 177 17.89 -6.05 1.17
C ILE A 177 18.96 -7.04 1.68
N TYR A 178 18.62 -8.32 1.77
CA TYR A 178 19.54 -9.34 2.32
C TYR A 178 20.82 -9.47 1.50
N VAL A 179 20.72 -9.52 0.18
CA VAL A 179 21.91 -9.63 -0.70
C VAL A 179 22.77 -8.36 -0.72
N ASN A 180 22.21 -7.22 -0.30
CA ASN A 180 22.94 -5.96 -0.15
C ASN A 180 23.36 -5.65 1.29
N PHE A 181 23.08 -6.53 2.25
CA PHE A 181 23.41 -6.32 3.65
C PHE A 181 24.87 -5.87 3.85
N LYS A 182 25.81 -6.62 3.29
CA LYS A 182 27.24 -6.29 3.41
C LYS A 182 27.62 -5.00 2.68
N ASN A 183 27.08 -4.76 1.50
CA ASN A 183 27.30 -3.52 0.75
C ASN A 183 26.86 -2.29 1.56
N VAL A 184 25.69 -2.38 2.20
CA VAL A 184 25.17 -1.30 3.05
C VAL A 184 25.98 -1.15 4.32
N LEU A 185 26.30 -2.23 4.99
CA LEU A 185 27.11 -2.24 6.21
C LEU A 185 28.47 -1.52 5.98
N ASP A 186 29.14 -1.87 4.89
CA ASP A 186 30.47 -1.33 4.57
C ASP A 186 30.41 0.11 4.10
N SER A 187 29.40 0.47 3.27
CA SER A 187 29.31 1.81 2.66
C SER A 187 28.70 2.88 3.57
N ALA A 188 27.65 2.52 4.31
CA ALA A 188 26.95 3.44 5.21
C ALA A 188 27.58 3.53 6.61
N ARG A 189 28.55 2.67 6.92
CA ARG A 189 29.24 2.58 8.23
C ARG A 189 28.27 2.43 9.41
N VAL A 190 27.17 1.77 9.18
CA VAL A 190 26.18 1.46 10.21
C VAL A 190 26.69 0.35 11.13
N ARG A 191 26.14 0.25 12.32
CA ARG A 191 26.42 -0.81 13.29
C ARG A 191 25.14 -1.47 13.74
N ILE A 192 25.18 -2.75 14.04
CA ILE A 192 24.06 -3.47 14.63
C ILE A 192 23.80 -2.90 16.06
N PRO A 193 22.53 -2.59 16.42
CA PRO A 193 21.32 -2.79 15.62
C PRO A 193 21.08 -1.68 14.59
N PHE A 194 20.74 -2.06 13.36
CA PHE A 194 20.35 -1.10 12.31
C PHE A 194 19.34 -1.73 11.33
N GLY A 195 18.61 -0.87 10.62
CA GLY A 195 17.64 -1.28 9.62
C GLY A 195 17.99 -0.84 8.20
N ILE A 196 17.51 -1.61 7.22
CA ILE A 196 17.51 -1.23 5.81
C ILE A 196 16.05 -1.21 5.35
N ALA A 197 15.61 -0.05 4.85
CA ALA A 197 14.26 0.15 4.36
C ALA A 197 14.23 0.32 2.85
N GLN A 198 13.19 -0.22 2.22
CA GLN A 198 12.97 -0.12 0.77
C GLN A 198 11.51 0.09 0.47
N ILE A 199 11.22 0.92 -0.54
CA ILE A 199 9.92 0.99 -1.22
C ILE A 199 10.13 0.53 -2.65
N GLY A 200 9.34 -0.43 -3.11
CA GLY A 200 9.52 -0.89 -4.49
C GLY A 200 8.46 -1.84 -4.99
N LYS A 201 8.40 -1.96 -6.31
CA LYS A 201 7.50 -2.88 -7.01
C LYS A 201 7.86 -4.33 -6.72
N ALA A 202 6.82 -5.15 -6.52
CA ALA A 202 6.88 -6.59 -6.47
C ALA A 202 5.78 -7.20 -7.35
N PHE A 203 5.97 -8.46 -7.76
CA PHE A 203 5.13 -9.10 -8.75
C PHE A 203 4.79 -10.51 -8.30
N ARG A 204 3.48 -10.82 -8.26
CA ARG A 204 3.00 -12.17 -7.95
C ARG A 204 1.96 -12.59 -8.98
N ASN A 205 2.10 -13.78 -9.50
CA ASN A 205 1.19 -14.32 -10.50
C ASN A 205 -0.13 -14.76 -9.87
N GLU A 206 -0.82 -13.80 -9.24
CA GLU A 206 -2.11 -14.02 -8.56
C GLU A 206 -3.17 -14.53 -9.54
N ILE A 207 -3.79 -15.65 -9.20
CA ILE A 207 -4.84 -16.26 -10.03
C ILE A 207 -6.21 -15.79 -9.63
N THR A 208 -6.45 -15.61 -8.34
CA THR A 208 -7.74 -15.18 -7.82
C THR A 208 -7.69 -13.70 -7.46
N ALA A 209 -7.80 -12.86 -8.48
CA ALA A 209 -7.93 -11.42 -8.29
C ALA A 209 -9.31 -11.08 -7.72
N ARG A 210 -9.38 -10.75 -6.46
CA ARG A 210 -10.62 -10.30 -5.78
C ARG A 210 -10.31 -9.07 -4.93
N GLN A 211 -11.36 -8.31 -4.61
CA GLN A 211 -11.29 -7.22 -3.64
C GLN A 211 -10.51 -5.97 -4.12
N PHE A 212 -10.68 -5.61 -5.42
CA PHE A 212 -10.11 -4.40 -5.99
C PHE A 212 -8.58 -4.37 -5.84
N ILE A 213 -7.99 -3.26 -5.38
CA ILE A 213 -6.53 -3.11 -5.22
C ILE A 213 -5.94 -3.85 -4.01
N PHE A 214 -6.75 -4.55 -3.20
CA PHE A 214 -6.26 -5.32 -2.05
C PHE A 214 -5.30 -6.43 -2.47
N ARG A 215 -5.56 -7.08 -3.63
CA ARG A 215 -4.72 -8.14 -4.19
C ARG A 215 -4.48 -7.88 -5.67
N LYS A 216 -3.23 -7.55 -6.00
CA LYS A 216 -2.76 -7.18 -7.34
C LYS A 216 -1.63 -8.09 -7.79
N ARG A 217 -1.47 -8.24 -9.10
CA ARG A 217 -0.31 -8.96 -9.71
C ARG A 217 0.96 -8.12 -9.70
N GLU A 218 0.82 -6.83 -9.86
CA GLU A 218 1.87 -5.83 -9.71
C GLU A 218 1.48 -4.92 -8.56
N PHE A 219 2.27 -4.90 -7.50
CA PHE A 219 2.01 -4.12 -6.30
C PHE A 219 3.30 -3.47 -5.81
N GLU A 220 3.20 -2.64 -4.80
CA GLU A 220 4.34 -1.95 -4.23
C GLU A 220 4.40 -2.24 -2.73
N GLN A 221 5.58 -2.67 -2.27
CA GLN A 221 5.87 -2.92 -0.86
C GLN A 221 6.68 -1.78 -0.27
N MET A 222 6.41 -1.49 0.98
CA MET A 222 7.23 -0.69 1.90
C MET A 222 7.73 -1.65 2.96
N GLU A 223 9.01 -1.90 2.97
CA GLU A 223 9.60 -2.98 3.75
C GLU A 223 10.83 -2.50 4.50
N MET A 224 10.99 -2.95 5.73
CA MET A 224 12.17 -2.69 6.55
C MET A 224 12.65 -4.00 7.16
N GLN A 225 13.95 -4.27 7.03
CA GLN A 225 14.65 -5.39 7.63
C GLN A 225 15.62 -4.84 8.69
N TYR A 226 15.37 -5.15 9.95
CA TYR A 226 16.13 -4.64 11.07
C TYR A 226 17.05 -5.73 11.63
N PHE A 227 18.35 -5.51 11.55
CA PHE A 227 19.39 -6.47 11.92
C PHE A 227 19.81 -6.26 13.36
N VAL A 228 19.78 -7.35 14.15
CA VAL A 228 20.01 -7.33 15.59
C VAL A 228 20.91 -8.49 16.04
N LYS A 229 21.43 -8.42 17.26
CA LYS A 229 22.02 -9.59 17.91
C LYS A 229 20.96 -10.66 18.16
N PRO A 230 21.32 -11.95 18.06
CA PRO A 230 20.37 -13.04 18.26
C PRO A 230 19.60 -12.99 19.59
N GLU A 231 20.25 -12.61 20.67
CA GLU A 231 19.67 -12.50 22.01
C GLU A 231 18.72 -11.29 22.17
N GLU A 232 18.89 -10.25 21.38
CA GLU A 232 18.09 -9.01 21.44
C GLU A 232 16.84 -9.07 20.55
N MET A 233 16.73 -10.06 19.66
CA MET A 233 15.72 -10.09 18.62
C MET A 233 14.30 -9.95 19.17
N MET A 234 13.93 -10.67 20.22
CA MET A 234 12.55 -10.65 20.71
C MET A 234 12.18 -9.34 21.39
N SER A 235 13.09 -8.71 22.12
CA SER A 235 12.85 -7.38 22.73
C SER A 235 12.68 -6.30 21.64
N VAL A 236 13.54 -6.33 20.61
CA VAL A 236 13.45 -5.41 19.49
C VAL A 236 12.19 -5.67 18.65
N TYR A 237 11.79 -6.92 18.51
CA TYR A 237 10.54 -7.28 17.85
C TYR A 237 9.32 -6.68 18.54
N ASP A 238 9.24 -6.76 19.86
CA ASP A 238 8.16 -6.15 20.63
C ASP A 238 8.14 -4.62 20.51
N GLU A 239 9.32 -3.97 20.51
CA GLU A 239 9.43 -2.54 20.25
C GLU A 239 8.89 -2.15 18.86
N TRP A 240 9.21 -2.93 17.82
CA TRP A 240 8.71 -2.66 16.46
C TRP A 240 7.21 -2.90 16.34
N LYS A 241 6.64 -3.87 17.03
CA LYS A 241 5.17 -4.03 17.10
C LYS A 241 4.51 -2.75 17.61
N GLU A 242 4.96 -2.24 18.76
CA GLU A 242 4.42 -1.01 19.33
C GLU A 242 4.59 0.20 18.40
N LYS A 243 5.77 0.38 17.80
CA LYS A 243 6.02 1.47 16.86
C LYS A 243 5.11 1.40 15.63
N ARG A 244 4.86 0.19 15.09
CA ARG A 244 4.01 0.03 13.92
C ARG A 244 2.54 0.23 14.26
N TRP A 245 2.09 -0.20 15.42
CA TRP A 245 0.74 0.08 15.90
C TRP A 245 0.51 1.58 16.06
N GLN A 246 1.40 2.27 16.76
CA GLN A 246 1.31 3.70 16.98
C GLN A 246 1.32 4.49 15.66
N TYR A 247 2.10 4.06 14.67
CA TYR A 247 2.13 4.68 13.34
C TYR A 247 0.73 4.77 12.71
N TYR A 248 -0.10 3.74 12.81
CA TYR A 248 -1.46 3.79 12.26
C TYR A 248 -2.37 4.69 13.06
N LEU A 249 -2.25 4.72 14.38
CA LEU A 249 -3.00 5.65 15.22
C LEU A 249 -2.64 7.10 14.91
N ASP A 250 -1.36 7.41 14.74
CA ASP A 250 -0.86 8.75 14.36
C ASP A 250 -1.28 9.13 12.93
N LEU A 251 -1.47 8.14 12.07
CA LEU A 251 -2.00 8.34 10.73
C LEU A 251 -3.53 8.58 10.71
N GLY A 252 -4.19 8.47 11.86
CA GLY A 252 -5.61 8.76 12.04
C GLY A 252 -6.53 7.55 11.88
N PHE A 253 -5.98 6.33 11.90
CA PHE A 253 -6.80 5.13 11.95
C PHE A 253 -7.45 4.99 13.33
N LYS A 254 -8.71 4.56 13.36
CA LYS A 254 -9.40 4.25 14.61
C LYS A 254 -8.92 2.91 15.15
N GLU A 255 -8.61 2.86 16.43
CA GLU A 255 -8.14 1.64 17.08
C GLU A 255 -9.13 0.49 16.94
N GLU A 256 -10.44 0.76 16.97
CA GLU A 256 -11.51 -0.23 16.80
C GLU A 256 -11.49 -0.93 15.43
N ASN A 257 -10.84 -0.32 14.42
CA ASN A 257 -10.68 -0.87 13.07
C ASN A 257 -9.34 -1.60 12.89
N LEU A 258 -8.53 -1.69 13.93
CA LEU A 258 -7.24 -2.39 13.93
C LEU A 258 -7.28 -3.56 14.91
N ARG A 259 -6.56 -4.63 14.63
CA ARG A 259 -6.30 -5.69 15.59
C ARG A 259 -5.02 -6.42 15.28
N TRP A 260 -4.41 -7.04 16.29
CA TRP A 260 -3.34 -7.99 16.11
C TRP A 260 -3.88 -9.37 15.76
N HIS A 261 -3.28 -9.98 14.75
CA HIS A 261 -3.51 -11.39 14.40
C HIS A 261 -2.19 -12.16 14.56
N LYS A 262 -2.15 -13.12 15.46
CA LYS A 262 -1.00 -13.99 15.67
C LYS A 262 -1.05 -15.15 14.69
N HIS A 263 0.06 -15.41 14.00
CA HIS A 263 0.18 -16.60 13.17
C HIS A 263 0.40 -17.86 14.05
N GLU A 264 -0.54 -18.79 13.99
CA GLU A 264 -0.43 -20.07 14.70
C GLU A 264 0.57 -21.00 14.02
N ASN A 265 0.60 -20.94 12.68
CA ASN A 265 1.46 -21.76 11.83
C ASN A 265 2.61 -20.92 11.27
N LEU A 266 3.74 -20.90 11.99
CA LEU A 266 4.92 -20.16 11.55
C LEU A 266 5.63 -20.89 10.40
N VAL A 267 6.14 -20.15 9.43
CA VAL A 267 7.14 -20.67 8.50
C VAL A 267 8.39 -21.10 9.29
N PHE A 268 9.07 -22.12 8.83
CA PHE A 268 10.15 -22.82 9.59
C PHE A 268 11.29 -21.93 10.07
N TYR A 269 11.45 -20.74 9.49
CA TYR A 269 12.50 -19.76 9.84
C TYR A 269 12.00 -18.65 10.79
N ALA A 270 10.69 -18.47 10.97
CA ALA A 270 10.16 -17.45 11.85
C ALA A 270 10.01 -17.96 13.28
N LYS A 271 10.44 -17.17 14.27
CA LYS A 271 10.23 -17.47 15.70
C LYS A 271 8.88 -16.95 16.19
N GLU A 272 8.44 -15.84 15.67
CA GLU A 272 7.13 -15.27 15.91
C GLU A 272 6.70 -14.38 14.74
N ALA A 273 5.40 -14.33 14.46
CA ALA A 273 4.83 -13.49 13.43
C ALA A 273 3.45 -12.97 13.86
N TYR A 274 3.25 -11.69 13.70
CA TYR A 274 1.96 -11.02 13.86
C TYR A 274 1.67 -10.14 12.68
N ASP A 275 0.38 -10.04 12.32
CA ASP A 275 -0.11 -9.03 11.41
C ASP A 275 -0.92 -7.99 12.17
N ILE A 276 -0.78 -6.73 11.77
CA ILE A 276 -1.79 -5.72 12.01
C ILE A 276 -2.86 -5.94 10.94
N GLU A 277 -4.04 -6.37 11.35
CA GLU A 277 -5.20 -6.45 10.48
C GLU A 277 -6.04 -5.18 10.57
N TYR A 278 -6.58 -4.76 9.43
CA TYR A 278 -7.54 -3.67 9.33
C TYR A 278 -8.93 -4.20 8.94
N ASN A 279 -9.97 -3.56 9.47
CA ASN A 279 -11.37 -3.89 9.19
C ASN A 279 -11.81 -3.28 7.84
N PHE A 280 -11.44 -3.94 6.74
CA PHE A 280 -11.90 -3.57 5.39
C PHE A 280 -13.41 -3.83 5.23
N PRO A 281 -14.08 -3.30 4.18
CA PRO A 281 -15.51 -3.59 3.92
C PRO A 281 -15.83 -5.08 3.68
N PHE A 282 -14.83 -5.93 3.62
CA PHE A 282 -14.93 -7.39 3.52
C PHE A 282 -14.36 -8.12 4.73
N GLY A 283 -14.27 -7.43 5.87
CA GLY A 283 -13.80 -7.92 7.16
C GLY A 283 -12.32 -7.70 7.42
N PHE A 284 -11.87 -8.12 8.60
CA PHE A 284 -10.48 -7.99 9.01
C PHE A 284 -9.56 -8.79 8.11
N LYS A 285 -8.54 -8.12 7.58
CA LYS A 285 -7.49 -8.69 6.74
C LYS A 285 -6.17 -8.00 7.02
N GLU A 286 -5.09 -8.74 6.77
CA GLU A 286 -3.71 -8.28 6.89
C GLU A 286 -3.49 -6.93 6.20
N LEU A 287 -2.99 -5.97 6.97
CA LEU A 287 -2.52 -4.68 6.49
C LEU A 287 -1.00 -4.62 6.49
N GLU A 288 -0.36 -5.01 7.61
CA GLU A 288 1.09 -5.01 7.77
C GLU A 288 1.55 -6.22 8.58
N GLY A 289 2.56 -6.94 8.08
CA GLY A 289 3.23 -8.00 8.80
C GLY A 289 4.40 -7.47 9.65
N VAL A 290 4.54 -8.00 10.87
CA VAL A 290 5.69 -7.77 11.75
C VAL A 290 6.22 -9.14 12.19
N HIS A 291 7.44 -9.49 11.75
CA HIS A 291 7.94 -10.85 11.84
C HIS A 291 9.33 -10.92 12.48
N ALA A 292 9.53 -11.86 13.41
CA ALA A 292 10.83 -12.25 13.95
C ALA A 292 11.40 -13.39 13.10
N ARG A 293 12.19 -13.07 12.05
CA ARG A 293 12.63 -14.03 11.02
C ARG A 293 13.83 -14.88 11.40
N GLY A 294 14.64 -14.45 12.37
CA GLY A 294 15.91 -15.10 12.69
C GLY A 294 17.00 -14.81 11.65
N ASP A 295 17.92 -15.73 11.45
CA ASP A 295 19.10 -15.59 10.59
C ASP A 295 19.02 -16.38 9.26
N TYR A 296 17.89 -16.98 8.97
CA TYR A 296 17.72 -17.92 7.86
C TYR A 296 18.11 -17.31 6.51
N ASP A 297 17.64 -16.09 6.19
CA ASP A 297 17.87 -15.46 4.90
C ASP A 297 19.36 -15.17 4.67
N LEU A 298 20.04 -14.54 5.64
CA LEU A 298 21.47 -14.27 5.55
C LEU A 298 22.28 -15.57 5.48
N THR A 299 21.91 -16.57 6.26
CA THR A 299 22.56 -17.89 6.26
C THR A 299 22.40 -18.59 4.91
N SER A 300 21.21 -18.57 4.32
CA SER A 300 20.91 -19.17 3.02
C SER A 300 21.69 -18.50 1.90
N HIS A 301 21.68 -17.16 1.85
CA HIS A 301 22.46 -16.41 0.87
C HIS A 301 23.97 -16.58 1.06
N SER A 302 24.45 -16.62 2.30
CA SER A 302 25.87 -16.90 2.59
C SER A 302 26.30 -18.25 2.03
N LYS A 303 25.51 -19.31 2.27
CA LYS A 303 25.77 -20.65 1.74
C LYS A 303 25.72 -20.72 0.20
N ALA A 304 24.67 -20.10 -0.38
CA ALA A 304 24.46 -20.16 -1.83
C ALA A 304 25.49 -19.37 -2.63
N SER A 305 25.96 -18.26 -2.09
CA SER A 305 26.94 -17.36 -2.74
C SER A 305 28.39 -17.71 -2.42
N GLY A 306 28.65 -18.38 -1.30
CA GLY A 306 29.99 -18.57 -0.73
C GLY A 306 30.56 -17.31 -0.07
N VAL A 307 29.79 -16.24 0.05
CA VAL A 307 30.20 -14.99 0.71
C VAL A 307 29.74 -15.01 2.16
N ASP A 308 30.64 -14.75 3.08
CA ASP A 308 30.32 -14.66 4.50
C ASP A 308 29.55 -13.37 4.82
N LEU A 309 28.29 -13.51 5.23
CA LEU A 309 27.40 -12.40 5.62
C LEU A 309 27.34 -12.21 7.14
N SER A 310 28.18 -12.88 7.92
CA SER A 310 28.25 -12.64 9.37
C SER A 310 28.79 -11.24 9.68
N TYR A 311 28.35 -10.71 10.82
CA TYR A 311 28.81 -9.44 11.37
C TYR A 311 29.90 -9.67 12.40
N MET A 312 30.94 -8.83 12.37
CA MET A 312 31.97 -8.74 13.39
C MET A 312 31.70 -7.47 14.23
N ASP A 313 31.32 -7.66 15.48
CA ASP A 313 31.11 -6.53 16.39
C ASP A 313 32.46 -5.86 16.70
N PRO A 314 32.66 -4.59 16.32
CA PRO A 314 33.92 -3.91 16.52
C PRO A 314 34.25 -3.63 18.00
N ASN A 315 33.26 -3.70 18.89
CA ASN A 315 33.45 -3.43 20.32
C ASN A 315 33.85 -4.68 21.09
N THR A 316 33.30 -5.84 20.73
CA THR A 316 33.50 -7.10 21.46
C THR A 316 34.42 -8.10 20.71
N ASN A 317 34.66 -7.86 19.40
CA ASN A 317 35.27 -8.79 18.48
C ASN A 317 34.53 -10.14 18.36
N GLU A 318 33.25 -10.16 18.70
CA GLU A 318 32.37 -11.30 18.53
C GLU A 318 31.88 -11.36 17.08
N LYS A 319 31.87 -12.58 16.54
CA LYS A 319 31.36 -12.83 15.19
C LYS A 319 30.09 -13.66 15.27
N TYR A 320 29.00 -13.13 14.67
CA TYR A 320 27.72 -13.82 14.63
C TYR A 320 26.96 -13.54 13.34
N MET A 321 25.97 -14.40 13.01
CA MET A 321 24.99 -14.11 11.97
C MET A 321 23.88 -13.29 12.61
N PRO A 322 23.58 -12.08 12.09
CA PRO A 322 22.52 -11.25 12.64
C PRO A 322 21.14 -11.91 12.49
N ASN A 323 20.30 -11.72 13.49
CA ASN A 323 18.89 -12.02 13.38
C ASN A 323 18.14 -10.82 12.81
N ILE A 324 16.97 -11.07 12.26
CA ILE A 324 16.19 -10.07 11.50
C ILE A 324 14.81 -9.91 12.11
N VAL A 325 14.42 -8.65 12.33
CA VAL A 325 13.04 -8.23 12.58
C VAL A 325 12.54 -7.52 11.33
N GLU A 326 11.46 -8.01 10.76
CA GLU A 326 10.84 -7.49 9.53
C GLU A 326 9.58 -6.71 9.84
N THR A 327 9.38 -5.60 9.11
CA THR A 327 8.07 -4.98 8.93
C THR A 327 7.79 -4.86 7.44
N SER A 328 6.62 -5.30 6.99
CA SER A 328 6.27 -5.31 5.57
C SER A 328 4.81 -4.91 5.36
N VAL A 329 4.58 -3.88 4.54
CA VAL A 329 3.25 -3.37 4.22
C VAL A 329 3.13 -3.02 2.74
N GLY A 330 1.97 -3.31 2.14
CA GLY A 330 1.67 -2.92 0.76
C GLY A 330 1.16 -1.48 0.67
N VAL A 331 1.73 -0.68 -0.24
CA VAL A 331 1.19 0.66 -0.55
C VAL A 331 -0.29 0.57 -0.96
N ASP A 332 -0.64 -0.41 -1.78
CA ASP A 332 -2.00 -0.61 -2.30
C ASP A 332 -3.01 -0.97 -1.19
N ARG A 333 -2.60 -1.81 -0.23
CA ARG A 333 -3.44 -2.15 0.94
C ARG A 333 -3.62 -0.95 1.85
N THR A 334 -2.56 -0.21 2.13
CA THR A 334 -2.62 1.04 2.91
C THR A 334 -3.51 2.06 2.21
N PHE A 335 -3.40 2.20 0.90
CA PHE A 335 -4.24 3.09 0.09
C PHE A 335 -5.73 2.74 0.25
N LEU A 336 -6.09 1.46 0.14
CA LEU A 336 -7.47 1.01 0.31
C LEU A 336 -7.95 1.21 1.76
N ALA A 337 -7.11 0.93 2.75
CA ALA A 337 -7.43 1.15 4.16
C ALA A 337 -7.68 2.64 4.46
N VAL A 338 -6.80 3.53 3.96
CA VAL A 338 -6.95 4.99 4.08
C VAL A 338 -8.26 5.47 3.43
N LEU A 339 -8.59 5.01 2.23
CA LEU A 339 -9.87 5.36 1.60
C LEU A 339 -11.06 4.85 2.42
N THR A 340 -10.96 3.63 2.95
CA THR A 340 -12.04 3.01 3.74
C THR A 340 -12.28 3.76 5.05
N GLU A 341 -11.20 4.13 5.74
CA GLU A 341 -11.25 4.90 6.99
C GLU A 341 -11.82 6.30 6.77
N SER A 342 -11.40 6.94 5.67
CA SER A 342 -11.74 8.33 5.36
C SER A 342 -13.12 8.50 4.72
N TYR A 343 -13.70 7.47 4.11
CA TYR A 343 -14.97 7.57 3.38
C TYR A 343 -16.15 7.80 4.32
N THR A 344 -16.82 8.93 4.15
CA THR A 344 -17.97 9.33 4.95
C THR A 344 -19.09 9.85 4.06
N GLU A 345 -20.32 9.47 4.36
CA GLU A 345 -21.54 10.06 3.80
C GLU A 345 -22.19 10.93 4.87
N GLU A 346 -22.41 12.20 4.57
CA GLU A 346 -22.97 13.20 5.50
C GLU A 346 -24.23 13.82 4.93
N GLY A 347 -25.16 14.19 5.80
CA GLY A 347 -26.43 14.80 5.43
C GLY A 347 -27.43 13.78 4.91
N SER A 348 -28.63 14.27 4.56
CA SER A 348 -29.72 13.49 3.97
C SER A 348 -30.26 14.20 2.72
N ASP A 349 -30.89 13.42 1.84
CA ASP A 349 -31.59 13.90 0.64
C ASP A 349 -30.72 14.83 -0.24
N GLU A 350 -31.19 16.00 -0.55
CA GLU A 350 -30.51 17.00 -1.40
C GLU A 350 -29.20 17.56 -0.79
N GLN A 351 -29.06 17.46 0.53
CA GLN A 351 -27.86 17.88 1.26
C GLN A 351 -26.82 16.77 1.44
N ALA A 352 -27.14 15.55 1.01
CA ALA A 352 -26.21 14.43 1.11
C ALA A 352 -24.91 14.72 0.37
N ARG A 353 -23.76 14.48 1.02
CA ARG A 353 -22.43 14.63 0.44
C ARG A 353 -21.52 13.46 0.80
N VAL A 354 -20.68 13.09 -0.15
CA VAL A 354 -19.57 12.17 0.08
C VAL A 354 -18.33 12.99 0.41
N VAL A 355 -17.65 12.63 1.48
CA VAL A 355 -16.42 13.28 1.94
C VAL A 355 -15.35 12.22 2.20
N LEU A 356 -14.17 12.42 1.63
CA LEU A 356 -12.98 11.72 2.09
C LEU A 356 -12.31 12.54 3.18
N LYS A 357 -12.46 12.12 4.45
CA LYS A 357 -11.83 12.77 5.61
C LYS A 357 -10.37 12.36 5.74
N LEU A 358 -9.61 12.55 4.68
CA LEU A 358 -8.18 12.25 4.67
C LEU A 358 -7.42 13.11 5.67
N PRO A 359 -6.48 12.52 6.44
CA PRO A 359 -5.48 13.29 7.18
C PRO A 359 -4.75 14.26 6.25
N TYR A 360 -4.32 15.40 6.78
CA TYR A 360 -3.72 16.45 5.93
C TYR A 360 -2.49 15.97 5.16
N GLN A 361 -1.65 15.16 5.80
CA GLN A 361 -0.44 14.60 5.19
C GLN A 361 -0.76 13.71 3.98
N LEU A 362 -1.91 13.05 3.96
CA LEU A 362 -2.30 12.11 2.90
C LEU A 362 -3.14 12.75 1.78
N ALA A 363 -3.83 13.86 2.04
CA ALA A 363 -4.70 14.49 1.03
C ALA A 363 -3.95 14.76 -0.29
N PRO A 364 -4.48 14.33 -1.46
CA PRO A 364 -3.84 14.56 -2.76
C PRO A 364 -3.68 16.05 -3.10
N ILE A 365 -4.75 16.80 -2.83
CA ILE A 365 -4.78 18.25 -2.99
C ILE A 365 -4.95 18.87 -1.61
N LYS A 366 -4.09 19.82 -1.26
CA LYS A 366 -4.14 20.49 0.03
C LYS A 366 -5.11 21.67 0.02
N VAL A 367 -5.10 22.41 -1.08
CA VAL A 367 -5.86 23.66 -1.25
C VAL A 367 -6.45 23.72 -2.65
N ALA A 368 -7.73 24.05 -2.76
CA ALA A 368 -8.36 24.38 -4.03
C ALA A 368 -8.73 25.86 -4.08
N VAL A 369 -8.57 26.51 -5.24
CA VAL A 369 -8.84 27.93 -5.43
C VAL A 369 -9.93 28.12 -6.49
N PHE A 370 -10.94 28.90 -6.16
CA PHE A 370 -12.11 29.15 -7.01
C PHE A 370 -12.39 30.63 -7.21
N PRO A 371 -12.65 31.13 -8.43
CA PRO A 371 -13.42 32.38 -8.59
C PRO A 371 -14.86 32.10 -8.23
N LEU A 372 -15.56 32.99 -7.53
CA LEU A 372 -17.00 32.84 -7.25
C LEU A 372 -17.80 32.66 -8.55
N LEU A 373 -17.49 33.46 -9.56
CA LEU A 373 -18.13 33.42 -10.87
C LEU A 373 -17.09 33.37 -12.01
N ARG A 374 -17.17 32.35 -12.85
CA ARG A 374 -16.26 32.15 -14.00
C ARG A 374 -16.43 33.19 -15.13
N ASN A 375 -17.61 33.83 -15.22
CA ASN A 375 -17.91 34.81 -16.23
C ASN A 375 -17.56 36.26 -15.81
N LYS A 376 -16.78 36.40 -14.74
CA LYS A 376 -16.26 37.68 -14.25
C LYS A 376 -14.74 37.67 -14.35
N PRO A 377 -14.14 38.27 -15.42
CA PRO A 377 -12.69 38.18 -15.66
C PRO A 377 -11.85 38.62 -14.47
N ALA A 378 -12.21 39.70 -13.78
CA ALA A 378 -11.45 40.18 -12.62
C ALA A 378 -11.40 39.18 -11.47
N LEU A 379 -12.48 38.41 -11.21
CA LEU A 379 -12.46 37.35 -10.20
C LEU A 379 -11.59 36.18 -10.63
N VAL A 380 -11.64 35.81 -11.92
CA VAL A 380 -10.84 34.73 -12.47
C VAL A 380 -9.32 35.05 -12.41
N GLU A 381 -8.98 36.29 -12.83
CA GLU A 381 -7.59 36.77 -12.79
C GLU A 381 -7.03 36.79 -11.37
N LYS A 382 -7.79 37.35 -10.40
CA LYS A 382 -7.39 37.36 -9.01
C LYS A 382 -7.28 35.93 -8.43
N ALA A 383 -8.18 35.04 -8.81
CA ALA A 383 -8.10 33.62 -8.38
C ALA A 383 -6.85 32.93 -8.94
N HIS A 384 -6.46 33.21 -10.18
CA HIS A 384 -5.20 32.70 -10.75
C HIS A 384 -3.96 33.28 -10.07
N GLU A 385 -3.98 34.56 -9.67
CA GLU A 385 -2.88 35.14 -8.88
C GLU A 385 -2.69 34.39 -7.55
N VAL A 386 -3.78 34.20 -6.80
CA VAL A 386 -3.77 33.47 -5.51
C VAL A 386 -3.35 32.01 -5.72
N PHE A 387 -3.93 31.33 -6.71
CA PHE A 387 -3.54 29.96 -7.06
C PHE A 387 -2.04 29.84 -7.38
N THR A 388 -1.53 30.76 -8.20
CA THR A 388 -0.11 30.75 -8.60
C THR A 388 0.82 30.99 -7.41
N ALA A 389 0.43 31.80 -6.45
CA ALA A 389 1.18 32.02 -5.22
C ALA A 389 1.19 30.75 -4.35
N LEU A 390 0.02 30.17 -4.08
CA LEU A 390 -0.13 29.00 -3.21
C LEU A 390 0.48 27.71 -3.80
N LYS A 391 0.47 27.55 -5.13
CA LYS A 391 1.03 26.42 -5.85
C LYS A 391 2.54 26.23 -5.63
N LYS A 392 3.24 27.27 -5.20
CA LYS A 392 4.69 27.19 -4.90
C LYS A 392 4.97 26.37 -3.64
N GLU A 393 4.01 26.29 -2.73
CA GLU A 393 4.16 25.65 -1.42
C GLU A 393 3.31 24.38 -1.28
N PHE A 394 2.12 24.38 -1.89
CA PHE A 394 1.15 23.32 -1.72
C PHE A 394 0.79 22.66 -3.04
N MET A 395 0.35 21.41 -2.99
CA MET A 395 -0.35 20.78 -4.09
C MET A 395 -1.75 21.40 -4.17
N CYS A 396 -1.95 22.28 -5.17
CA CYS A 396 -3.15 23.06 -5.35
C CYS A 396 -3.91 22.67 -6.61
N GLU A 397 -5.24 22.86 -6.58
CA GLU A 397 -6.11 22.75 -7.74
C GLU A 397 -6.86 24.07 -7.98
N PHE A 398 -7.01 24.45 -9.27
CA PHE A 398 -7.85 25.56 -9.69
C PHE A 398 -9.11 25.01 -10.35
N ASP A 399 -10.30 25.47 -9.93
CA ASP A 399 -11.55 25.00 -10.51
C ASP A 399 -12.52 26.17 -10.70
N ASP A 400 -12.92 26.43 -11.94
CA ASP A 400 -13.93 27.42 -12.30
C ASP A 400 -15.18 26.80 -12.94
N ASN A 401 -15.27 25.47 -12.99
CA ASN A 401 -16.33 24.75 -13.67
C ASN A 401 -17.59 24.58 -12.82
N GLY A 402 -18.74 24.99 -13.36
CA GLY A 402 -20.03 24.95 -12.67
C GLY A 402 -20.18 26.00 -11.57
N ASN A 403 -21.15 25.83 -10.67
CA ASN A 403 -21.34 26.71 -9.52
C ASN A 403 -20.40 26.33 -8.36
N VAL A 404 -20.20 27.27 -7.44
CA VAL A 404 -19.27 27.10 -6.30
C VAL A 404 -19.65 25.90 -5.43
N GLY A 405 -20.92 25.61 -5.21
CA GLY A 405 -21.36 24.45 -4.43
C GLY A 405 -20.93 23.11 -5.06
N LYS A 406 -20.98 22.98 -6.40
CA LYS A 406 -20.51 21.79 -7.11
C LYS A 406 -18.98 21.65 -7.03
N ARG A 407 -18.24 22.77 -6.98
CA ARG A 407 -16.78 22.76 -6.79
C ARG A 407 -16.42 22.25 -5.40
N TYR A 408 -17.07 22.75 -4.36
CA TYR A 408 -16.89 22.23 -3.00
C TYR A 408 -17.14 20.72 -2.91
N ARG A 409 -18.24 20.22 -3.53
CA ARG A 409 -18.55 18.79 -3.56
C ARG A 409 -17.46 17.96 -4.22
N ARG A 410 -16.88 18.44 -5.32
CA ARG A 410 -15.75 17.76 -5.98
C ARG A 410 -14.54 17.66 -5.07
N GLN A 411 -14.23 18.73 -4.35
CA GLN A 411 -13.10 18.78 -3.43
C GLN A 411 -13.33 17.95 -2.16
N ASP A 412 -14.56 17.94 -1.63
CA ASP A 412 -14.94 17.05 -0.53
C ASP A 412 -14.73 15.59 -0.92
N GLU A 413 -15.11 15.18 -2.14
CA GLU A 413 -14.95 13.79 -2.64
C GLU A 413 -13.50 13.37 -2.91
N ILE A 414 -12.56 14.30 -3.07
CA ILE A 414 -11.13 13.99 -3.21
C ILE A 414 -10.31 14.28 -1.95
N GLY A 415 -10.98 14.77 -0.91
CA GLY A 415 -10.38 14.97 0.40
C GLY A 415 -9.56 16.24 0.57
N THR A 416 -9.76 17.27 -0.29
CA THR A 416 -9.09 18.57 -0.16
C THR A 416 -9.51 19.28 1.12
N LEU A 417 -8.52 19.69 1.94
CA LEU A 417 -8.80 20.25 3.27
C LEU A 417 -9.37 21.66 3.23
N PHE A 418 -8.79 22.50 2.37
CA PHE A 418 -9.18 23.92 2.30
C PHE A 418 -9.57 24.33 0.89
N CYS A 419 -10.69 25.05 0.80
CA CYS A 419 -11.13 25.68 -0.45
C CYS A 419 -11.13 27.19 -0.27
N VAL A 420 -10.39 27.87 -1.13
CA VAL A 420 -10.25 29.34 -1.16
C VAL A 420 -11.14 29.89 -2.25
N THR A 421 -12.08 30.75 -1.90
CA THR A 421 -12.99 31.40 -2.84
C THR A 421 -12.69 32.89 -2.95
N ILE A 422 -12.49 33.33 -4.18
CA ILE A 422 -12.33 34.74 -4.55
C ILE A 422 -13.71 35.29 -4.96
N ASP A 423 -14.19 36.27 -4.27
CA ASP A 423 -15.52 36.91 -4.46
C ASP A 423 -15.42 38.42 -4.70
N PHE A 424 -16.53 39.10 -4.72
CA PHE A 424 -16.57 40.56 -4.99
C PHE A 424 -15.90 41.37 -3.88
N ASP A 425 -16.08 40.95 -2.62
CA ASP A 425 -15.45 41.65 -1.50
C ASP A 425 -13.91 41.55 -1.56
N THR A 426 -13.39 40.46 -2.16
CA THR A 426 -11.94 40.34 -2.42
C THR A 426 -11.42 41.47 -3.29
N LEU A 427 -12.22 41.95 -4.29
CA LEU A 427 -11.83 43.00 -5.22
C LEU A 427 -12.08 44.41 -4.70
N GLU A 428 -13.23 44.61 -4.08
CA GLU A 428 -13.78 45.96 -3.80
C GLU A 428 -13.88 46.24 -2.29
N GLY A 429 -13.92 45.18 -1.47
CA GLY A 429 -14.38 45.28 -0.09
C GLY A 429 -15.91 45.35 -0.01
N GLY A 430 -16.49 44.98 1.13
CA GLY A 430 -17.92 44.97 1.34
C GLY A 430 -18.29 44.80 2.81
N GLU A 431 -19.58 44.55 3.07
CA GLU A 431 -20.09 44.32 4.44
C GLU A 431 -19.54 43.08 5.06
N ASP A 432 -19.31 42.00 4.25
CA ASP A 432 -18.86 40.69 4.72
C ASP A 432 -17.34 40.55 4.73
N GLY A 433 -16.56 41.50 4.18
CA GLY A 433 -15.11 41.37 4.14
C GLY A 433 -14.36 42.59 3.60
N ALA A 434 -13.13 42.77 4.07
CA ALA A 434 -12.23 43.81 3.57
C ALA A 434 -11.64 43.43 2.20
N LYS A 435 -11.27 44.45 1.42
CA LYS A 435 -10.53 44.25 0.17
C LYS A 435 -9.27 43.44 0.40
N ASP A 436 -8.83 42.67 -0.60
CA ASP A 436 -7.69 41.76 -0.57
C ASP A 436 -7.81 40.67 0.52
N THR A 437 -9.02 40.26 0.87
CA THR A 437 -9.30 39.08 1.69
C THR A 437 -10.01 38.01 0.86
N VAL A 438 -9.92 36.75 1.25
CA VAL A 438 -10.55 35.61 0.59
C VAL A 438 -11.37 34.79 1.59
N THR A 439 -12.39 34.07 1.11
CA THR A 439 -13.11 33.10 1.93
C THR A 439 -12.39 31.77 1.90
N VAL A 440 -11.99 31.24 3.07
CA VAL A 440 -11.40 29.92 3.24
C VAL A 440 -12.42 29.01 3.90
N ARG A 441 -12.80 27.91 3.20
CA ARG A 441 -13.72 26.89 3.73
C ARG A 441 -12.92 25.67 4.17
N ASN A 442 -13.15 25.23 5.39
CA ASN A 442 -12.64 23.97 5.92
C ASN A 442 -13.56 22.80 5.52
N ARG A 443 -13.01 21.70 5.01
CA ARG A 443 -13.73 20.50 4.56
C ARG A 443 -14.58 19.87 5.66
N ASP A 444 -14.00 19.69 6.84
CA ASP A 444 -14.59 18.86 7.91
C ASP A 444 -15.69 19.60 8.66
N THR A 445 -15.46 20.87 8.96
CA THR A 445 -16.42 21.70 9.68
C THR A 445 -17.38 22.47 8.79
N MET A 446 -17.10 22.59 7.49
CA MET A 446 -17.76 23.48 6.53
C MET A 446 -17.73 24.96 6.90
N LYS A 447 -17.08 25.34 8.01
CA LYS A 447 -16.93 26.73 8.40
C LYS A 447 -16.14 27.50 7.38
N GLN A 448 -16.52 28.74 7.20
CA GLN A 448 -15.88 29.69 6.30
C GLN A 448 -15.31 30.84 7.14
N GLU A 449 -14.06 31.17 6.88
CA GLU A 449 -13.36 32.27 7.54
C GLU A 449 -12.83 33.24 6.48
N ARG A 450 -12.79 34.52 6.82
CA ARG A 450 -12.22 35.55 5.96
C ARG A 450 -10.74 35.73 6.33
N VAL A 451 -9.86 35.59 5.34
CA VAL A 451 -8.38 35.64 5.54
C VAL A 451 -7.78 36.63 4.55
N ALA A 452 -6.88 37.47 5.00
CA ALA A 452 -6.13 38.37 4.14
C ALA A 452 -5.22 37.58 3.18
N ILE A 453 -5.15 37.96 1.91
CA ILE A 453 -4.34 37.25 0.91
C ILE A 453 -2.86 37.20 1.34
N GLY A 454 -2.36 38.29 1.93
CA GLY A 454 -0.97 38.35 2.43
C GLY A 454 -0.67 37.43 3.60
N GLU A 455 -1.68 36.98 4.35
CA GLU A 455 -1.55 36.06 5.51
C GLU A 455 -1.95 34.63 5.14
N LEU A 456 -2.54 34.40 3.96
CA LEU A 456 -3.17 33.14 3.57
C LEU A 456 -2.19 31.96 3.62
N GLN A 457 -0.97 32.12 3.16
CA GLN A 457 0.03 31.05 3.17
C GLN A 457 0.40 30.65 4.60
N ALA A 458 0.62 31.61 5.49
CA ALA A 458 0.91 31.32 6.90
C ALA A 458 -0.29 30.67 7.61
N TYR A 459 -1.51 31.16 7.33
CA TYR A 459 -2.76 30.61 7.82
C TYR A 459 -2.93 29.13 7.45
N LEU A 460 -2.65 28.78 6.19
CA LEU A 460 -2.76 27.40 5.69
C LEU A 460 -1.65 26.52 6.26
N ASN A 461 -0.40 27.01 6.32
CA ASN A 461 0.73 26.26 6.89
C ASN A 461 0.45 25.85 8.36
N ASP A 462 -0.01 26.78 9.19
CA ASP A 462 -0.34 26.48 10.61
C ASP A 462 -1.38 25.36 10.74
N ARG A 463 -2.28 25.20 9.77
CA ARG A 463 -3.39 24.25 9.81
C ARG A 463 -3.14 22.95 9.02
N LEU A 464 -2.15 22.95 8.14
CA LEU A 464 -1.73 21.78 7.37
C LEU A 464 -0.56 21.02 8.01
N THR A 465 0.00 21.53 9.13
CA THR A 465 1.10 20.90 9.87
C THR A 465 0.66 20.32 11.21
N LYS A 466 -0.56 20.58 11.62
CA LYS A 466 -1.19 20.07 12.85
C LYS A 466 -2.13 18.93 12.55
#